data_cadd907b9363aaef9cb748ec8258804e
#
_entry.id   cadd907b9363aaef9cb748ec8258804e
#
_cell.length_a   1.000
_cell.length_b   1.000
_cell.length_c   1.000
_cell.angle_alpha   90.00
_cell.angle_beta   90.00
_cell.angle_gamma   90.00
#
_symmetry.space_group_name_H-M   'P 1'
#
loop_
_entity.id
_entity.type
_entity.pdbx_description
1 polymer ?
#
loop_
_entity_poly.entity_id
_entity_poly.type
_entity_poly.pdbx_seq_one_letter_code
_entity_poly.pdbx_strand_id
1 'polypeptide(L)'
;MNMQFFWLVIGIVGILGAIVPAAQMGTEIYFDFQLFMLVVGIGIFYVIGSGGKGLKGVDNFGKGSFAAGSLGFFIALVSVPGSEGQALIDTTQYAVFSICLGTIIHLVCQVIVNRFGSSQ
;
A
#
# COMPACT_ATOMS: atom_id res chain seq x y z
N MET A 1 1.54 26.84 11.20
CA MET A 1 1.13 25.54 10.67
C MET A 1 -0.36 25.56 10.43
N ASN A 2 -0.77 25.07 9.29
CA ASN A 2 -2.14 25.06 8.84
C ASN A 2 -2.94 24.00 9.59
N MET A 3 -4.19 24.29 9.93
CA MET A 3 -5.09 23.33 10.57
C MET A 3 -5.31 22.10 9.69
N GLN A 4 -5.35 22.28 8.36
CA GLN A 4 -5.45 21.15 7.44
C GLN A 4 -4.27 20.19 7.58
N PHE A 5 -3.07 20.75 7.71
CA PHE A 5 -1.87 19.93 7.87
C PHE A 5 -1.90 19.18 9.20
N PHE A 6 -2.36 19.84 10.25
CA PHE A 6 -2.46 19.22 11.57
C PHE A 6 -3.39 18.00 11.54
N TRP A 7 -4.57 18.15 10.95
CA TRP A 7 -5.52 17.04 10.86
C TRP A 7 -5.04 15.95 9.90
N LEU A 8 -4.31 16.34 8.86
CA LEU A 8 -3.69 15.37 7.96
C LEU A 8 -2.72 14.48 8.72
N VAL A 9 -1.84 15.07 9.52
CA VAL A 9 -0.86 14.32 10.30
C VAL A 9 -1.57 13.38 11.28
N ILE A 10 -2.61 13.87 11.96
CA ILE A 10 -3.37 13.03 12.89
C ILE A 10 -3.99 11.85 12.17
N GLY A 11 -4.56 12.07 10.98
CA GLY A 11 -5.16 11.00 10.21
C GLY A 11 -4.16 9.94 9.80
N ILE A 12 -3.00 10.36 9.29
CA ILE A 12 -1.97 9.42 8.85
C ILE A 12 -1.39 8.66 10.06
N VAL A 13 -1.07 9.36 11.13
CA VAL A 13 -0.53 8.72 12.33
C VAL A 13 -1.56 7.76 12.92
N GLY A 14 -2.84 8.13 12.90
CA GLY A 14 -3.89 7.25 13.39
C GLY A 14 -4.00 5.97 12.58
N ILE A 15 -3.93 6.07 11.25
CA ILE A 15 -3.98 4.90 10.38
C ILE A 15 -2.80 3.98 10.65
N LEU A 16 -1.59 4.53 10.64
CA LEU A 16 -0.39 3.74 10.84
C LEU A 16 -0.34 3.18 12.26
N GLY A 17 -0.78 3.96 13.24
CA GLY A 17 -0.82 3.52 14.63
C GLY A 17 -1.81 2.40 14.87
N ALA A 18 -2.90 2.36 14.11
CA ALA A 18 -3.86 1.26 14.19
C ALA A 18 -3.32 0.00 13.51
N ILE A 19 -2.57 0.17 12.42
CA ILE A 19 -2.06 -0.95 11.64
C ILE A 19 -0.96 -1.70 12.39
N VAL A 20 -0.05 -0.98 13.07
CA VAL A 20 1.09 -1.61 13.74
C VAL A 20 0.66 -2.63 14.79
N PRO A 21 -0.24 -2.29 15.75
CA PRO A 21 -0.68 -3.31 16.72
C PRO A 21 -1.42 -4.47 16.06
N ALA A 22 -2.21 -4.19 15.02
CA ALA A 22 -2.92 -5.26 14.31
C ALA A 22 -1.95 -6.23 13.65
N ALA A 23 -0.88 -5.69 13.05
CA ALA A 23 0.15 -6.53 12.43
C ALA A 23 0.90 -7.36 13.45
N GLN A 24 1.10 -6.81 14.67
CA GLN A 24 1.82 -7.51 15.73
C GLN A 24 0.99 -8.59 16.42
N MET A 25 -0.32 -8.61 16.20
CA MET A 25 -1.15 -9.68 16.73
C MET A 25 -0.80 -11.02 16.12
N GLY A 26 -0.19 -11.03 14.93
CA GLY A 26 0.47 -12.20 14.41
C GLY A 26 1.81 -12.37 15.11
N THR A 27 2.46 -13.48 14.89
CA THR A 27 3.70 -13.79 15.59
C THR A 27 4.89 -12.96 15.10
N GLU A 28 4.89 -12.58 13.83
CA GLU A 28 5.96 -11.78 13.25
C GLU A 28 5.39 -10.91 12.15
N ILE A 29 5.99 -9.73 11.97
CA ILE A 29 5.67 -8.87 10.83
C ILE A 29 6.52 -9.34 9.66
N TYR A 30 5.84 -9.81 8.60
CA TYR A 30 6.52 -10.19 7.37
C TYR A 30 6.76 -8.95 6.53
N PHE A 31 8.02 -8.71 6.17
CA PHE A 31 8.38 -7.59 5.30
C PHE A 31 9.31 -8.10 4.20
N ASP A 32 8.91 -7.86 2.96
CA ASP A 32 9.68 -8.22 1.78
C ASP A 32 10.08 -6.94 1.06
N PHE A 33 11.38 -6.63 1.10
CA PHE A 33 11.88 -5.41 0.50
C PHE A 33 11.70 -5.39 -1.02
N GLN A 34 11.88 -6.55 -1.67
CA GLN A 34 11.69 -6.63 -3.12
C GLN A 34 10.25 -6.33 -3.49
N LEU A 35 9.31 -6.85 -2.73
CA LEU A 35 7.89 -6.60 -2.96
C LEU A 35 7.55 -5.13 -2.73
N PHE A 36 8.12 -4.54 -1.68
CA PHE A 36 7.94 -3.12 -1.41
C PHE A 36 8.41 -2.29 -2.61
N MET A 37 9.58 -2.60 -3.14
CA MET A 37 10.11 -1.89 -4.31
C MET A 37 9.23 -2.09 -5.54
N LEU A 38 8.68 -3.29 -5.71
CA LEU A 38 7.79 -3.57 -6.82
C LEU A 38 6.53 -2.70 -6.74
N VAL A 39 5.89 -2.67 -5.58
CA VAL A 39 4.64 -1.92 -5.40
C VAL A 39 4.88 -0.43 -5.59
N VAL A 40 5.93 0.11 -4.96
CA VAL A 40 6.26 1.52 -5.10
C VAL A 40 6.68 1.86 -6.53
N GLY A 41 7.48 0.99 -7.15
CA GLY A 41 7.94 1.20 -8.52
C GLY A 41 6.78 1.25 -9.51
N ILE A 42 5.85 0.31 -9.40
CA ILE A 42 4.68 0.31 -10.28
C ILE A 42 3.82 1.55 -10.03
N GLY A 43 3.69 1.97 -8.77
CA GLY A 43 2.99 3.21 -8.46
C GLY A 43 3.61 4.41 -9.14
N ILE A 44 4.94 4.51 -9.11
CA ILE A 44 5.66 5.60 -9.78
C ILE A 44 5.45 5.55 -11.29
N PHE A 45 5.58 4.37 -11.90
CA PHE A 45 5.35 4.24 -13.34
C PHE A 45 3.91 4.55 -13.72
N TYR A 46 2.97 4.20 -12.86
CA TYR A 46 1.58 4.54 -13.11
C TYR A 46 1.39 6.06 -13.18
N VAL A 47 2.03 6.79 -12.27
CA VAL A 47 1.98 8.26 -12.31
C VAL A 47 2.59 8.80 -13.59
N ILE A 48 3.75 8.26 -13.95
CA ILE A 48 4.44 8.73 -15.17
C ILE A 48 3.57 8.51 -16.40
N GLY A 49 2.97 7.33 -16.50
CA GLY A 49 2.17 6.98 -17.67
C GLY A 49 0.82 7.69 -17.71
N SER A 50 0.20 7.89 -16.55
CA SER A 50 -1.13 8.49 -16.45
C SER A 50 -1.07 10.01 -16.38
N GLY A 51 0.08 10.57 -16.02
CA GLY A 51 0.22 12.00 -15.82
C GLY A 51 -0.29 12.42 -14.45
N GLY A 52 -0.24 13.71 -14.22
CA GLY A 52 -0.73 14.28 -12.98
C GLY A 52 0.39 14.94 -12.19
N LYS A 53 0.07 16.08 -11.61
CA LYS A 53 0.96 16.84 -10.77
C LYS A 53 0.25 17.16 -9.48
N GLY A 54 1.01 17.35 -8.41
CA GLY A 54 0.44 17.68 -7.12
C GLY A 54 -0.49 16.57 -6.64
N LEU A 55 -1.72 16.93 -6.26
CA LEU A 55 -2.67 15.98 -5.70
C LEU A 55 -3.08 14.89 -6.70
N LYS A 56 -3.16 15.24 -7.97
CA LYS A 56 -3.47 14.23 -8.99
C LYS A 56 -2.40 13.16 -9.05
N GLY A 57 -1.13 13.56 -8.93
CA GLY A 57 -0.02 12.61 -8.88
C GLY A 57 -0.09 11.72 -7.65
N VAL A 58 -0.43 12.29 -6.48
CA VAL A 58 -0.58 11.51 -5.26
C VAL A 58 -1.73 10.51 -5.40
N ASP A 59 -2.85 10.94 -5.95
CA ASP A 59 -3.99 10.05 -6.17
C ASP A 59 -3.62 8.90 -7.09
N ASN A 60 -2.93 9.20 -8.19
CA ASN A 60 -2.51 8.17 -9.14
C ASN A 60 -1.48 7.23 -8.55
N PHE A 61 -0.57 7.75 -7.72
CA PHE A 61 0.39 6.88 -7.04
C PHE A 61 -0.30 5.89 -6.11
N GLY A 62 -1.29 6.36 -5.35
CA GLY A 62 -2.07 5.47 -4.49
C GLY A 62 -2.82 4.41 -5.27
N LYS A 63 -3.44 4.79 -6.39
CA LYS A 63 -4.17 3.85 -7.24
C LYS A 63 -3.23 2.83 -7.88
N GLY A 64 -2.07 3.28 -8.36
CA GLY A 64 -1.09 2.38 -8.96
C GLY A 64 -0.51 1.40 -7.95
N SER A 65 -0.21 1.88 -6.75
CA SER A 65 0.31 1.03 -5.67
C SER A 65 -0.73 0.00 -5.22
N PHE A 66 -1.99 0.41 -5.12
CA PHE A 66 -3.06 -0.53 -4.78
C PHE A 66 -3.20 -1.60 -5.85
N ALA A 67 -3.18 -1.20 -7.12
CA ALA A 67 -3.26 -2.16 -8.23
C ALA A 67 -2.07 -3.12 -8.22
N ALA A 68 -0.87 -2.60 -7.94
CA ALA A 68 0.33 -3.43 -7.88
C ALA A 68 0.25 -4.44 -6.73
N GLY A 69 -0.23 -4.00 -5.57
CA GLY A 69 -0.41 -4.91 -4.44
C GLY A 69 -1.42 -6.00 -4.75
N SER A 70 -2.52 -5.65 -5.39
CA SER A 70 -3.53 -6.62 -5.81
C SER A 70 -2.97 -7.59 -6.84
N LEU A 71 -2.18 -7.09 -7.78
CA LEU A 71 -1.54 -7.92 -8.79
C LEU A 71 -0.57 -8.92 -8.16
N GLY A 72 0.25 -8.46 -7.20
CA GLY A 72 1.15 -9.34 -6.47
C GLY A 72 0.40 -10.41 -5.71
N PHE A 73 -0.75 -10.08 -5.13
CA PHE A 73 -1.61 -11.05 -4.47
C PHE A 73 -2.06 -12.14 -5.44
N PHE A 74 -2.56 -11.74 -6.62
CA PHE A 74 -3.03 -12.70 -7.61
C PHE A 74 -1.90 -13.55 -8.19
N ILE A 75 -0.73 -12.94 -8.43
CA ILE A 75 0.43 -13.67 -8.92
C ILE A 75 0.84 -14.75 -7.91
N ALA A 76 0.85 -14.40 -6.63
CA ALA A 76 1.19 -15.37 -5.59
C ALA A 76 0.19 -16.50 -5.53
N LEU A 77 -1.11 -16.19 -5.71
CA LEU A 77 -2.15 -17.23 -5.69
C LEU A 77 -1.97 -18.26 -6.79
N VAL A 78 -1.45 -17.84 -7.94
CA VAL A 78 -1.18 -18.78 -9.04
C VAL A 78 -0.15 -19.83 -8.63
N SER A 79 0.75 -19.49 -7.72
CA SER A 79 1.80 -20.39 -7.25
C SER A 79 1.34 -21.36 -6.18
N VAL A 80 0.17 -21.11 -5.55
CA VAL A 80 -0.30 -21.91 -4.42
C VAL A 80 -0.53 -23.38 -4.79
N PRO A 81 -1.17 -23.72 -5.94
CA PRO A 81 -1.48 -25.13 -6.22
C PRO A 81 -0.29 -26.06 -6.28
N GLY A 82 0.90 -25.55 -6.57
CA GLY A 82 2.10 -26.39 -6.62
C GLY A 82 2.97 -26.31 -5.38
N SER A 83 2.50 -25.62 -4.33
CA SER A 83 3.31 -25.34 -3.16
C SER A 83 2.94 -26.27 -2.00
N GLU A 84 3.95 -26.66 -1.22
CA GLU A 84 3.75 -27.50 -0.04
C GLU A 84 4.70 -27.00 1.07
N GLY A 85 4.31 -27.25 2.32
CA GLY A 85 5.15 -26.95 3.47
C GLY A 85 5.54 -25.49 3.58
N GLN A 86 6.84 -25.24 3.73
CA GLN A 86 7.34 -23.87 3.92
C GLN A 86 7.08 -23.00 2.68
N ALA A 87 7.14 -23.58 1.49
CA ALA A 87 6.87 -22.84 0.26
C ALA A 87 5.44 -22.30 0.24
N LEU A 88 4.48 -23.08 0.73
CA LEU A 88 3.10 -22.64 0.82
C LEU A 88 2.95 -21.48 1.81
N ILE A 89 3.62 -21.56 2.96
CA ILE A 89 3.60 -20.52 3.96
C ILE A 89 4.19 -19.23 3.38
N ASP A 90 5.34 -19.31 2.73
CA ASP A 90 6.02 -18.15 2.17
C ASP A 90 5.17 -17.49 1.08
N THR A 91 4.56 -18.28 0.22
CA THR A 91 3.70 -17.77 -0.84
C THR A 91 2.48 -17.05 -0.26
N THR A 92 1.88 -17.62 0.78
CA THR A 92 0.73 -17.01 1.43
C THR A 92 1.11 -15.70 2.09
N GLN A 93 2.26 -15.66 2.78
CA GLN A 93 2.75 -14.42 3.40
C GLN A 93 3.01 -13.35 2.35
N TYR A 94 3.61 -13.73 1.23
CA TYR A 94 3.88 -12.81 0.13
C TYR A 94 2.57 -12.21 -0.39
N ALA A 95 1.56 -13.06 -0.62
CA ALA A 95 0.28 -12.61 -1.15
C ALA A 95 -0.39 -11.62 -0.20
N VAL A 96 -0.45 -11.96 1.07
CA VAL A 96 -1.10 -11.11 2.08
C VAL A 96 -0.35 -9.79 2.25
N PHE A 97 0.98 -9.85 2.34
CA PHE A 97 1.78 -8.65 2.49
C PHE A 97 1.62 -7.72 1.29
N SER A 98 1.55 -8.28 0.08
CA SER A 98 1.41 -7.50 -1.13
C SER A 98 0.14 -6.66 -1.13
N ILE A 99 -1.00 -7.28 -0.84
CA ILE A 99 -2.27 -6.56 -0.85
C ILE A 99 -2.36 -5.58 0.33
N CYS A 100 -1.80 -5.95 1.48
CA CYS A 100 -1.76 -5.05 2.63
C CYS A 100 -0.95 -3.80 2.32
N LEU A 101 0.23 -3.97 1.74
CA LEU A 101 1.10 -2.85 1.41
C LEU A 101 0.44 -1.89 0.44
N GLY A 102 -0.14 -2.43 -0.64
CA GLY A 102 -0.84 -1.60 -1.62
C GLY A 102 -2.00 -0.85 -1.01
N THR A 103 -2.76 -1.51 -0.13
CA THR A 103 -3.89 -0.90 0.56
C THR A 103 -3.45 0.22 1.50
N ILE A 104 -2.37 0.00 2.25
CA ILE A 104 -1.84 1.01 3.17
C ILE A 104 -1.42 2.26 2.40
N ILE A 105 -0.68 2.08 1.32
CA ILE A 105 -0.23 3.21 0.51
C ILE A 105 -1.43 3.95 -0.07
N HIS A 106 -2.42 3.22 -0.56
CA HIS A 106 -3.63 3.82 -1.11
C HIS A 106 -4.37 4.65 -0.05
N LEU A 107 -4.53 4.12 1.16
CA LEU A 107 -5.21 4.84 2.24
C LEU A 107 -4.50 6.14 2.59
N VAL A 108 -3.19 6.09 2.73
CA VAL A 108 -2.41 7.29 3.05
C VAL A 108 -2.57 8.33 1.94
N CYS A 109 -2.47 7.91 0.69
CA CYS A 109 -2.62 8.83 -0.43
C CYS A 109 -4.03 9.42 -0.47
N GLN A 110 -5.06 8.64 -0.17
CA GLN A 110 -6.44 9.14 -0.17
C GLN A 110 -6.67 10.16 0.94
N VAL A 111 -6.07 9.97 2.11
CA VAL A 111 -6.16 10.97 3.18
C VAL A 111 -5.58 12.30 2.72
N ILE A 112 -4.42 12.25 2.06
CA ILE A 112 -3.77 13.46 1.55
C ILE A 112 -4.65 14.13 0.50
N VAL A 113 -5.14 13.36 -0.47
CA VAL A 113 -5.96 13.90 -1.56
C VAL A 113 -7.25 14.49 -1.03
N ASN A 114 -7.92 13.78 -0.13
CA ASN A 114 -9.20 14.24 0.39
C ASN A 114 -9.05 15.51 1.24
N ARG A 115 -7.97 15.59 2.01
CA ARG A 115 -7.75 16.75 2.88
C ARG A 115 -7.46 18.02 2.06
N PHE A 116 -6.56 17.92 1.10
CA PHE A 116 -6.15 19.08 0.33
C PHE A 116 -7.04 19.31 -0.89
N GLY A 117 -7.62 18.26 -1.45
CA GLY A 117 -8.53 18.39 -2.58
C GLY A 117 -9.84 19.07 -2.22
N SER A 118 -10.32 18.87 -1.00
CA SER A 118 -11.60 19.46 -0.58
C SER A 118 -11.53 20.97 -0.40
N SER A 119 -10.33 21.54 -0.37
CA SER A 119 -10.18 22.99 -0.23
C SER A 119 -10.10 23.70 -1.58
N GLN A 120 -10.20 22.97 -2.68
CA GLN A 120 -10.21 23.53 -4.04
C GLN A 120 -11.66 23.71 -4.56
#